data_5e8c3c24a6bcbe7f7ad7d341b2ca5506
#
_entry.id   5e8c3c24a6bcbe7f7ad7d341b2ca5506
#
_cell.length_a   1.000
_cell.length_b   1.000
_cell.length_c   1.000
_cell.angle_alpha   90.00
_cell.angle_beta   90.00
_cell.angle_gamma   90.00
#
_symmetry.space_group_name_H-M   'P 1'
#
loop_
_entity.id
_entity.type
_entity.pdbx_description
1 polymer ?
#
loop_
_entity_poly.entity_id
_entity_poly.type
_entity_poly.pdbx_seq_one_letter_code
_entity_poly.pdbx_strand_id
1 'polypeptide(L)'
;RGTAVKVDNELPLADAAIFGCAVMTGVGAVLNTARIRAGDTVACVGLGGVGLNGLLGAKLAGAEKIIAVDVNDDKLGLARQLGATHTVNAKDKDHVEQIKDITAGGVDYAFEFAGSVAATETCYKSIKMGGQVIIAGLAPSTSLFSFSPPDIVTSEKAIRGSYMGSCVPVRDIPRYIELYRQGKLAVDKLINKSIGFGEVNDGFDKLTDGLVIRQILEPHIT
;
A
#
# COMPACT_ATOMS: atom_id res chain seq x y z
N ARG A 1 -7.07 -24.38 9.57
CA ARG A 1 -8.36 -24.08 8.91
C ARG A 1 -8.60 -22.58 8.72
N GLY A 2 -8.07 -21.70 9.56
CA GLY A 2 -8.30 -20.24 9.49
C GLY A 2 -7.50 -19.49 8.40
N THR A 3 -6.49 -20.13 7.79
CA THR A 3 -5.60 -19.53 6.79
C THR A 3 -5.89 -19.98 5.36
N ALA A 4 -6.73 -20.97 5.17
CA ALA A 4 -7.17 -21.44 3.85
C ALA A 4 -8.54 -20.84 3.51
N VAL A 5 -8.61 -20.19 2.35
CA VAL A 5 -9.85 -19.58 1.83
C VAL A 5 -10.23 -20.29 0.54
N LYS A 6 -11.44 -20.84 0.51
CA LYS A 6 -12.00 -21.37 -0.73
C LYS A 6 -12.42 -20.20 -1.62
N VAL A 7 -11.91 -20.15 -2.83
CA VAL A 7 -12.31 -19.22 -3.86
C VAL A 7 -13.17 -19.92 -4.92
N ASP A 8 -13.90 -19.14 -5.72
CA ASP A 8 -14.70 -19.62 -6.81
C ASP A 8 -13.82 -20.27 -7.89
N ASN A 9 -14.27 -21.40 -8.42
CA ASN A 9 -13.56 -22.13 -9.50
C ASN A 9 -13.51 -21.35 -10.82
N GLU A 10 -14.39 -20.36 -11.01
CA GLU A 10 -14.39 -19.50 -12.20
C GLU A 10 -13.34 -18.38 -12.14
N LEU A 11 -12.75 -18.12 -10.95
CA LEU A 11 -11.68 -17.13 -10.82
C LEU A 11 -10.36 -17.76 -11.30
N PRO A 12 -9.68 -17.17 -12.31
CA PRO A 12 -8.37 -17.64 -12.74
C PRO A 12 -7.39 -17.71 -11.55
N LEU A 13 -6.63 -18.80 -11.44
CA LEU A 13 -5.71 -19.01 -10.32
C LEU A 13 -4.63 -17.92 -10.24
N ALA A 14 -4.19 -17.39 -11.39
CA ALA A 14 -3.26 -16.28 -11.46
C ALA A 14 -3.83 -15.03 -10.76
N ASP A 15 -5.10 -14.71 -11.02
CA ASP A 15 -5.79 -13.60 -10.36
C ASP A 15 -5.99 -13.88 -8.87
N ALA A 16 -6.37 -15.13 -8.52
CA ALA A 16 -6.57 -15.52 -7.12
C ALA A 16 -5.30 -15.38 -6.26
N ALA A 17 -4.12 -15.64 -6.84
CA ALA A 17 -2.84 -15.65 -6.14
C ALA A 17 -2.48 -14.32 -5.46
N ILE A 18 -2.93 -13.18 -6.02
CA ILE A 18 -2.58 -11.85 -5.50
C ILE A 18 -3.35 -11.47 -4.24
N PHE A 19 -4.51 -12.09 -3.99
CA PHE A 19 -5.39 -11.72 -2.86
C PHE A 19 -4.84 -12.17 -1.50
N GLY A 20 -4.03 -13.24 -1.47
CA GLY A 20 -3.55 -13.85 -0.22
C GLY A 20 -2.51 -13.02 0.55
N CYS A 21 -1.93 -11.98 -0.04
CA CYS A 21 -0.90 -11.17 0.62
C CYS A 21 -1.10 -9.67 0.31
N ALA A 22 -0.69 -9.21 -0.87
CA ALA A 22 -0.57 -7.78 -1.16
C ALA A 22 -1.90 -7.04 -1.17
N VAL A 23 -2.94 -7.63 -1.75
CA VAL A 23 -4.30 -7.04 -1.76
C VAL A 23 -4.82 -6.98 -0.34
N MET A 24 -4.78 -8.09 0.38
CA MET A 24 -5.27 -8.17 1.75
C MET A 24 -4.55 -7.16 2.66
N THR A 25 -3.22 -7.05 2.53
CA THR A 25 -2.42 -6.13 3.36
C THR A 25 -2.70 -4.67 3.01
N GLY A 26 -2.61 -4.30 1.73
CA GLY A 26 -2.76 -2.91 1.30
C GLY A 26 -4.19 -2.38 1.46
N VAL A 27 -5.17 -3.07 0.88
CA VAL A 27 -6.58 -2.68 1.00
C VAL A 27 -7.05 -2.75 2.45
N GLY A 28 -6.64 -3.80 3.18
CA GLY A 28 -7.02 -3.96 4.58
C GLY A 28 -6.42 -2.90 5.51
N ALA A 29 -5.19 -2.44 5.27
CA ALA A 29 -4.60 -1.34 6.04
C ALA A 29 -5.51 -0.10 5.99
N VAL A 30 -6.08 0.18 4.83
CA VAL A 30 -6.96 1.32 4.61
C VAL A 30 -8.37 1.07 5.19
N LEU A 31 -8.99 -0.05 4.83
CA LEU A 31 -10.40 -0.29 5.16
C LEU A 31 -10.62 -0.82 6.58
N ASN A 32 -9.71 -1.67 7.10
CA ASN A 32 -9.90 -2.33 8.39
C ASN A 32 -9.08 -1.67 9.49
N THR A 33 -7.81 -1.31 9.21
CA THR A 33 -6.92 -0.71 10.24
C THR A 33 -7.22 0.77 10.40
N ALA A 34 -7.06 1.58 9.37
CA ALA A 34 -7.30 3.03 9.40
C ALA A 34 -8.79 3.36 9.44
N ARG A 35 -9.60 2.63 8.67
CA ARG A 35 -11.03 2.86 8.50
C ARG A 35 -11.31 4.26 7.95
N ILE A 36 -10.56 4.63 6.91
CA ILE A 36 -10.72 5.94 6.30
C ILE A 36 -12.16 6.16 5.80
N ARG A 37 -12.56 7.42 5.73
CA ARG A 37 -13.90 7.86 5.30
C ARG A 37 -13.78 8.63 3.99
N ALA A 38 -14.90 8.72 3.29
CA ALA A 38 -14.98 9.62 2.15
C ALA A 38 -14.68 11.07 2.58
N GLY A 39 -13.80 11.73 1.82
CA GLY A 39 -13.31 13.07 2.11
C GLY A 39 -11.99 13.12 2.90
N ASP A 40 -11.51 12.02 3.48
CA ASP A 40 -10.20 11.99 4.13
C ASP A 40 -9.07 12.15 3.11
N THR A 41 -7.95 12.73 3.56
CA THR A 41 -6.72 12.89 2.77
C THR A 41 -5.71 11.82 3.16
N VAL A 42 -5.05 11.21 2.17
CA VAL A 42 -4.21 10.02 2.36
C VAL A 42 -2.87 10.18 1.66
N ALA A 43 -1.78 9.80 2.32
CA ALA A 43 -0.49 9.57 1.70
C ALA A 43 -0.13 8.07 1.73
N CYS A 44 0.22 7.49 0.58
CA CYS A 44 0.74 6.13 0.46
C CYS A 44 2.24 6.22 0.17
N VAL A 45 3.08 5.86 1.14
CA VAL A 45 4.54 5.93 1.05
C VAL A 45 5.12 4.54 0.80
N GLY A 46 5.77 4.39 -0.37
CA GLY A 46 6.20 3.10 -0.90
C GLY A 46 5.15 2.47 -1.82
N LEU A 47 5.43 2.46 -3.13
CA LEU A 47 4.51 2.03 -4.19
C LEU A 47 4.90 0.66 -4.77
N GLY A 48 5.23 -0.29 -3.88
CA GLY A 48 5.28 -1.71 -4.23
C GLY A 48 3.88 -2.32 -4.35
N GLY A 49 3.81 -3.63 -4.51
CA GLY A 49 2.53 -4.33 -4.62
C GLY A 49 1.55 -4.07 -3.48
N VAL A 50 2.04 -3.90 -2.24
CA VAL A 50 1.20 -3.57 -1.08
C VAL A 50 0.73 -2.12 -1.14
N GLY A 51 1.65 -1.17 -1.42
CA GLY A 51 1.34 0.26 -1.43
C GLY A 51 0.37 0.65 -2.53
N LEU A 52 0.51 0.09 -3.74
CA LEU A 52 -0.45 0.31 -4.83
C LEU A 52 -1.83 -0.29 -4.51
N ASN A 53 -1.89 -1.41 -3.79
CA ASN A 53 -3.17 -1.92 -3.27
C ASN A 53 -3.74 -1.03 -2.16
N GLY A 54 -2.91 -0.43 -1.33
CA GLY A 54 -3.35 0.60 -0.36
C GLY A 54 -3.95 1.82 -1.06
N LEU A 55 -3.31 2.28 -2.14
CA LEU A 55 -3.82 3.36 -2.98
C LEU A 55 -5.20 3.01 -3.59
N LEU A 56 -5.34 1.81 -4.15
CA LEU A 56 -6.64 1.33 -4.66
C LEU A 56 -7.69 1.25 -3.54
N GLY A 57 -7.30 0.82 -2.34
CA GLY A 57 -8.15 0.83 -1.15
C GLY A 57 -8.60 2.23 -0.75
N ALA A 58 -7.70 3.23 -0.81
CA ALA A 58 -8.02 4.63 -0.52
C ALA A 58 -9.01 5.21 -1.54
N LYS A 59 -8.79 4.92 -2.83
CA LYS A 59 -9.74 5.27 -3.90
C LYS A 59 -11.11 4.63 -3.67
N LEU A 60 -11.14 3.35 -3.36
CA LEU A 60 -12.38 2.61 -3.09
C LEU A 60 -13.15 3.20 -1.90
N ALA A 61 -12.46 3.66 -0.87
CA ALA A 61 -13.06 4.27 0.32
C ALA A 61 -13.53 5.73 0.09
N GLY A 62 -13.20 6.34 -1.05
CA GLY A 62 -13.60 7.70 -1.39
C GLY A 62 -12.71 8.78 -0.79
N ALA A 63 -11.42 8.51 -0.59
CA ALA A 63 -10.47 9.54 -0.17
C ALA A 63 -10.48 10.73 -1.15
N GLU A 64 -10.49 11.96 -0.62
CA GLU A 64 -10.51 13.19 -1.43
C GLU A 64 -9.18 13.42 -2.14
N LYS A 65 -8.08 13.30 -1.37
CA LYS A 65 -6.73 13.40 -1.92
C LYS A 65 -5.97 12.13 -1.61
N ILE A 66 -5.39 11.55 -2.65
CA ILE A 66 -4.54 10.36 -2.57
C ILE A 66 -3.17 10.77 -3.10
N ILE A 67 -2.21 10.92 -2.18
CA ILE A 67 -0.85 11.31 -2.51
C ILE A 67 0.00 10.04 -2.55
N ALA A 68 0.51 9.72 -3.72
CA ALA A 68 1.42 8.60 -3.92
C ALA A 68 2.87 9.09 -3.76
N VAL A 69 3.64 8.43 -2.91
CA VAL A 69 5.02 8.81 -2.56
C VAL A 69 5.96 7.63 -2.79
N ASP A 70 6.94 7.78 -3.67
CA ASP A 70 7.98 6.77 -3.94
C ASP A 70 9.24 7.45 -4.45
N VAL A 71 10.35 6.73 -4.47
CA VAL A 71 11.62 7.18 -5.05
C VAL A 71 11.74 6.89 -6.56
N ASN A 72 10.81 6.14 -7.12
CA ASN A 72 10.80 5.68 -8.51
C ASN A 72 9.68 6.38 -9.30
N ASP A 73 10.06 7.16 -10.33
CA ASP A 73 9.12 7.94 -11.14
C ASP A 73 8.16 7.06 -11.95
N ASP A 74 8.58 5.88 -12.40
CA ASP A 74 7.71 4.95 -13.13
C ASP A 74 6.56 4.47 -12.24
N LYS A 75 6.85 4.19 -10.96
CA LYS A 75 5.82 3.82 -9.96
C LYS A 75 4.88 4.99 -9.66
N LEU A 76 5.41 6.21 -9.62
CA LEU A 76 4.59 7.43 -9.48
C LEU A 76 3.67 7.60 -10.69
N GLY A 77 4.18 7.36 -11.91
CA GLY A 77 3.39 7.35 -13.14
C GLY A 77 2.26 6.32 -13.12
N LEU A 78 2.55 5.09 -12.68
CA LEU A 78 1.55 4.03 -12.52
C LEU A 78 0.50 4.40 -11.46
N ALA A 79 0.94 4.95 -10.33
CA ALA A 79 0.02 5.38 -9.27
C ALA A 79 -1.00 6.43 -9.75
N ARG A 80 -0.59 7.36 -10.61
CA ARG A 80 -1.52 8.31 -11.27
C ARG A 80 -2.57 7.59 -12.11
N GLN A 81 -2.17 6.62 -12.90
CA GLN A 81 -3.10 5.82 -13.72
C GLN A 81 -4.09 5.02 -12.87
N LEU A 82 -3.67 4.59 -11.68
CA LEU A 82 -4.50 3.84 -10.72
C LEU A 82 -5.44 4.75 -9.91
N GLY A 83 -5.19 6.05 -9.89
CA GLY A 83 -6.08 7.02 -9.25
C GLY A 83 -5.47 7.85 -8.13
N ALA A 84 -4.14 7.92 -8.03
CA ALA A 84 -3.50 8.94 -7.20
C ALA A 84 -3.88 10.34 -7.74
N THR A 85 -4.29 11.22 -6.85
CA THR A 85 -4.60 12.62 -7.20
C THR A 85 -3.32 13.45 -7.35
N HIS A 86 -2.30 13.10 -6.57
CA HIS A 86 -0.99 13.75 -6.56
C HIS A 86 0.11 12.71 -6.41
N THR A 87 1.30 13.07 -6.87
CA THR A 87 2.51 12.25 -6.71
C THR A 87 3.64 13.12 -6.20
N VAL A 88 4.46 12.57 -5.31
CA VAL A 88 5.62 13.23 -4.73
C VAL A 88 6.80 12.27 -4.79
N ASN A 89 7.96 12.73 -5.32
CA ASN A 89 9.16 11.93 -5.32
C ASN A 89 9.88 12.07 -3.98
N ALA A 90 10.05 10.97 -3.25
CA ALA A 90 10.68 10.98 -1.93
C ALA A 90 12.19 11.29 -1.96
N LYS A 91 12.81 11.41 -3.15
CA LYS A 91 14.19 11.91 -3.30
C LYS A 91 14.27 13.44 -3.20
N ASP A 92 13.16 14.14 -3.39
CA ASP A 92 13.12 15.58 -3.26
C ASP A 92 13.31 15.95 -1.78
N LYS A 93 14.19 16.91 -1.51
CA LYS A 93 14.50 17.29 -0.13
C LYS A 93 13.32 17.88 0.62
N ASP A 94 12.39 18.46 -0.10
CA ASP A 94 11.17 19.13 0.37
C ASP A 94 9.91 18.28 0.19
N HIS A 95 10.04 16.95 -0.03
CA HIS A 95 8.91 16.05 -0.29
C HIS A 95 7.83 16.09 0.82
N VAL A 96 8.22 16.28 2.08
CA VAL A 96 7.28 16.41 3.20
C VAL A 96 6.50 17.73 3.11
N GLU A 97 7.19 18.81 2.78
CA GLU A 97 6.61 20.14 2.59
C GLU A 97 5.64 20.12 1.40
N GLN A 98 6.01 19.49 0.28
CA GLN A 98 5.11 19.30 -0.87
C GLN A 98 3.82 18.59 -0.45
N ILE A 99 3.88 17.52 0.37
CA ILE A 99 2.68 16.83 0.87
C ILE A 99 1.81 17.76 1.70
N LYS A 100 2.43 18.58 2.58
CA LYS A 100 1.70 19.54 3.42
C LYS A 100 1.06 20.66 2.61
N ASP A 101 1.75 21.16 1.59
CA ASP A 101 1.22 22.21 0.71
C ASP A 101 0.00 21.70 -0.09
N ILE A 102 0.08 20.47 -0.62
CA ILE A 102 -1.04 19.82 -1.32
C ILE A 102 -2.27 19.71 -0.40
N THR A 103 -2.06 19.49 0.90
CA THR A 103 -3.12 19.17 1.86
C THR A 103 -3.43 20.29 2.86
N ALA A 104 -2.83 21.46 2.69
CA ALA A 104 -2.98 22.59 3.59
C ALA A 104 -2.66 22.26 5.06
N GLY A 105 -1.54 21.56 5.29
CA GLY A 105 -1.04 21.29 6.63
C GLY A 105 -0.75 19.83 6.98
N GLY A 106 -1.02 18.90 6.07
CA GLY A 106 -0.75 17.47 6.22
C GLY A 106 -1.97 16.59 5.96
N VAL A 107 -1.73 15.28 5.84
CA VAL A 107 -2.78 14.29 5.57
C VAL A 107 -3.46 13.79 6.85
N ASP A 108 -4.70 13.29 6.73
CA ASP A 108 -5.40 12.59 7.80
C ASP A 108 -4.71 11.26 8.13
N TYR A 109 -4.30 10.53 7.10
CA TYR A 109 -3.65 9.23 7.23
C TYR A 109 -2.44 9.13 6.31
N ALA A 110 -1.30 8.70 6.87
CA ALA A 110 -0.12 8.33 6.10
C ALA A 110 0.15 6.84 6.29
N PHE A 111 0.23 6.11 5.18
CA PHE A 111 0.48 4.67 5.16
C PHE A 111 1.94 4.41 4.79
N GLU A 112 2.66 3.70 5.65
CA GLU A 112 4.02 3.22 5.42
C GLU A 112 3.95 1.81 4.84
N PHE A 113 4.36 1.66 3.57
CA PHE A 113 4.37 0.40 2.83
C PHE A 113 5.76 0.01 2.29
N ALA A 114 6.77 0.85 2.51
CA ALA A 114 8.13 0.61 2.01
C ALA A 114 8.95 -0.30 2.93
N GLY A 115 8.59 -0.37 4.22
CA GLY A 115 9.36 -1.12 5.21
C GLY A 115 10.69 -0.46 5.55
N SER A 116 10.72 0.87 5.70
CA SER A 116 11.95 1.60 6.05
C SER A 116 11.71 2.71 7.08
N VAL A 117 12.75 3.01 7.86
CA VAL A 117 12.70 4.12 8.83
C VAL A 117 12.46 5.45 8.14
N ALA A 118 13.11 5.70 7.00
CA ALA A 118 12.94 6.94 6.25
C ALA A 118 11.49 7.14 5.77
N ALA A 119 10.83 6.06 5.33
CA ALA A 119 9.42 6.11 4.95
C ALA A 119 8.52 6.35 6.17
N THR A 120 8.82 5.74 7.32
CA THR A 120 8.11 5.99 8.58
C THR A 120 8.24 7.45 9.02
N GLU A 121 9.44 8.04 8.91
CA GLU A 121 9.68 9.45 9.20
C GLU A 121 8.89 10.36 8.24
N THR A 122 8.90 10.05 6.94
CA THR A 122 8.10 10.77 5.95
C THR A 122 6.61 10.74 6.33
N CYS A 123 6.07 9.57 6.66
CA CYS A 123 4.69 9.43 7.12
C CYS A 123 4.41 10.31 8.35
N TYR A 124 5.25 10.20 9.38
CA TYR A 124 5.05 10.93 10.64
C TYR A 124 5.10 12.45 10.48
N LYS A 125 6.01 12.94 9.63
CA LYS A 125 6.16 14.37 9.35
C LYS A 125 5.06 14.93 8.46
N SER A 126 4.38 14.07 7.67
CA SER A 126 3.38 14.46 6.69
C SER A 126 1.94 14.47 7.23
N ILE A 127 1.68 13.88 8.40
CA ILE A 127 0.34 13.90 8.99
C ILE A 127 0.04 15.24 9.68
N LYS A 128 -1.21 15.69 9.59
CA LYS A 128 -1.71 16.88 10.29
C LYS A 128 -1.89 16.62 11.80
N MET A 129 -2.29 17.64 12.55
CA MET A 129 -2.76 17.46 13.93
C MET A 129 -3.94 16.49 13.94
N GLY A 130 -3.96 15.55 14.90
CA GLY A 130 -4.94 14.47 14.99
C GLY A 130 -4.77 13.38 13.92
N GLY A 131 -3.78 13.49 13.04
CA GLY A 131 -3.52 12.52 11.97
C GLY A 131 -2.92 11.22 12.47
N GLN A 132 -2.97 10.18 11.63
CA GLN A 132 -2.51 8.85 11.98
C GLN A 132 -1.50 8.30 10.97
N VAL A 133 -0.42 7.69 11.48
CA VAL A 133 0.50 6.85 10.71
C VAL A 133 0.07 5.40 10.84
N ILE A 134 -0.09 4.72 9.71
CA ILE A 134 -0.37 3.28 9.63
C ILE A 134 0.86 2.58 9.05
N ILE A 135 1.54 1.79 9.87
CA ILE A 135 2.74 1.05 9.46
C ILE A 135 2.35 -0.37 9.05
N ALA A 136 2.53 -0.71 7.79
CA ALA A 136 2.29 -2.04 7.24
C ALA A 136 3.55 -2.65 6.58
N GLY A 137 4.54 -1.82 6.26
CA GLY A 137 5.85 -2.27 5.82
C GLY A 137 6.65 -2.95 6.95
N LEU A 138 7.48 -3.92 6.59
CA LEU A 138 8.33 -4.63 7.53
C LEU A 138 9.78 -4.18 7.34
N ALA A 139 10.23 -3.27 8.20
CA ALA A 139 11.63 -2.89 8.30
C ALA A 139 12.46 -4.01 8.96
N PRO A 140 13.80 -4.05 8.79
CA PRO A 140 14.67 -4.94 9.55
C PRO A 140 14.40 -4.85 11.05
N SER A 141 14.46 -5.97 11.76
CA SER A 141 14.12 -6.06 13.19
C SER A 141 15.00 -5.18 14.11
N THR A 142 16.15 -4.77 13.62
CA THR A 142 17.07 -3.86 14.31
C THR A 142 16.82 -2.38 14.05
N SER A 143 15.88 -2.05 13.13
CA SER A 143 15.55 -0.68 12.77
C SER A 143 14.80 0.01 13.91
N LEU A 144 15.19 1.24 14.23
CA LEU A 144 14.55 2.05 15.26
C LEU A 144 14.06 3.37 14.64
N PHE A 145 12.83 3.72 14.95
CA PHE A 145 12.24 5.02 14.66
C PHE A 145 12.10 5.80 15.96
N SER A 146 12.57 7.04 15.98
CA SER A 146 12.49 7.92 17.14
C SER A 146 11.54 9.07 16.90
N PHE A 147 10.73 9.40 17.88
CA PHE A 147 9.83 10.55 17.87
C PHE A 147 9.92 11.34 19.18
N SER A 148 9.46 12.58 19.15
CA SER A 148 9.39 13.43 20.34
C SER A 148 8.09 13.13 21.10
N PRO A 149 8.11 12.63 22.35
CA PRO A 149 6.90 12.46 23.14
C PRO A 149 6.06 13.74 23.30
N PRO A 150 6.65 14.93 23.52
CA PRO A 150 5.88 16.18 23.49
C PRO A 150 5.15 16.44 22.17
N ASP A 151 5.77 16.15 21.00
CA ASP A 151 5.14 16.37 19.71
C ASP A 151 3.90 15.47 19.53
N ILE A 152 3.99 14.19 19.89
CA ILE A 152 2.85 13.28 19.76
C ILE A 152 1.67 13.71 20.64
N VAL A 153 1.94 14.24 21.83
CA VAL A 153 0.92 14.72 22.77
C VAL A 153 0.29 16.01 22.28
N THR A 154 1.10 17.02 21.93
CA THR A 154 0.61 18.35 21.56
C THR A 154 -0.07 18.38 20.19
N SER A 155 0.30 17.45 19.30
CA SER A 155 -0.30 17.30 17.97
C SER A 155 -1.37 16.23 17.91
N GLU A 156 -1.66 15.52 19.02
CA GLU A 156 -2.64 14.40 19.07
C GLU A 156 -2.43 13.34 17.98
N LYS A 157 -1.19 13.14 17.54
CA LYS A 157 -0.83 12.18 16.50
C LYS A 157 -0.94 10.76 17.01
N ALA A 158 -1.25 9.81 16.11
CA ALA A 158 -1.27 8.38 16.42
C ALA A 158 -0.37 7.59 15.47
N ILE A 159 0.26 6.54 16.01
CA ILE A 159 1.02 5.55 15.23
C ILE A 159 0.39 4.18 15.48
N ARG A 160 0.06 3.47 14.41
CA ARG A 160 -0.63 2.18 14.48
C ARG A 160 -0.02 1.17 13.51
N GLY A 161 0.23 -0.04 13.98
CA GLY A 161 0.63 -1.17 13.14
C GLY A 161 -0.56 -1.80 12.40
N SER A 162 -0.30 -2.32 11.20
CA SER A 162 -1.26 -3.04 10.38
C SER A 162 -0.63 -4.33 9.86
N TYR A 163 -0.81 -5.43 10.59
CA TYR A 163 -0.34 -6.73 10.14
C TYR A 163 -1.39 -7.39 9.25
N MET A 164 -0.98 -7.77 8.02
CA MET A 164 -1.87 -8.35 7.00
C MET A 164 -3.18 -7.57 6.80
N GLY A 165 -3.11 -6.24 6.93
CA GLY A 165 -4.26 -5.35 6.77
C GLY A 165 -5.33 -5.50 7.85
N SER A 166 -5.02 -6.06 9.02
CA SER A 166 -5.99 -6.42 10.07
C SER A 166 -7.16 -7.25 9.53
N CYS A 167 -6.88 -8.07 8.50
CA CYS A 167 -7.88 -8.87 7.80
C CYS A 167 -8.20 -10.17 8.53
N VAL A 168 -9.45 -10.60 8.37
CA VAL A 168 -9.88 -11.99 8.61
C VAL A 168 -10.00 -12.65 7.23
N PRO A 169 -9.04 -13.50 6.80
CA PRO A 169 -8.94 -13.98 5.41
C PRO A 169 -10.24 -14.57 4.86
N VAL A 170 -10.92 -15.41 5.63
CA VAL A 170 -12.18 -16.07 5.21
C VAL A 170 -13.34 -15.10 4.99
N ARG A 171 -13.30 -13.91 5.58
CA ARG A 171 -14.27 -12.84 5.41
C ARG A 171 -13.88 -11.88 4.31
N ASP A 172 -12.62 -11.44 4.32
CA ASP A 172 -12.19 -10.27 3.56
C ASP A 172 -11.72 -10.63 2.15
N ILE A 173 -11.07 -11.78 1.94
CA ILE A 173 -10.64 -12.21 0.60
C ILE A 173 -11.84 -12.36 -0.36
N PRO A 174 -12.91 -13.07 -0.02
CA PRO A 174 -14.08 -13.15 -0.90
C PRO A 174 -14.69 -11.77 -1.20
N ARG A 175 -14.72 -10.86 -0.22
CA ARG A 175 -15.19 -9.49 -0.40
C ARG A 175 -14.32 -8.70 -1.39
N TYR A 176 -13.01 -8.83 -1.32
CA TYR A 176 -12.09 -8.14 -2.23
C TYR A 176 -12.15 -8.73 -3.65
N ILE A 177 -12.33 -10.05 -3.78
CA ILE A 177 -12.58 -10.70 -5.07
C ILE A 177 -13.87 -10.17 -5.70
N GLU A 178 -14.93 -10.01 -4.93
CA GLU A 178 -16.19 -9.46 -5.45
C GLU A 178 -16.03 -8.00 -5.90
N LEU A 179 -15.28 -7.16 -5.16
CA LEU A 179 -14.95 -5.80 -5.56
C LEU A 179 -14.11 -5.75 -6.85
N TYR A 180 -13.21 -6.72 -7.02
CA TYR A 180 -12.46 -6.90 -8.27
C TYR A 180 -13.38 -7.25 -9.44
N ARG A 181 -14.28 -8.23 -9.29
CA ARG A 181 -15.25 -8.61 -10.31
C ARG A 181 -16.17 -7.46 -10.73
N GLN A 182 -16.51 -6.59 -9.79
CA GLN A 182 -17.27 -5.36 -10.05
C GLN A 182 -16.45 -4.23 -10.70
N GLY A 183 -15.17 -4.46 -11.00
CA GLY A 183 -14.27 -3.44 -11.55
C GLY A 183 -13.91 -2.31 -10.57
N LYS A 184 -14.27 -2.44 -9.29
CA LYS A 184 -14.00 -1.42 -8.27
C LYS A 184 -12.60 -1.52 -7.68
N LEU A 185 -11.93 -2.65 -7.85
CA LEU A 185 -10.59 -2.92 -7.34
C LEU A 185 -9.73 -3.52 -8.45
N ALA A 186 -9.01 -2.67 -9.18
CA ALA A 186 -8.28 -3.03 -10.40
C ALA A 186 -6.90 -3.66 -10.07
N VAL A 187 -6.89 -4.77 -9.36
CA VAL A 187 -5.67 -5.45 -8.89
C VAL A 187 -4.90 -6.16 -10.01
N ASP A 188 -5.57 -6.55 -11.07
CA ASP A 188 -5.01 -7.11 -12.31
C ASP A 188 -3.96 -6.20 -12.93
N LYS A 189 -4.15 -4.89 -12.85
CA LYS A 189 -3.21 -3.89 -13.38
C LYS A 189 -1.86 -3.86 -12.65
N LEU A 190 -1.74 -4.56 -11.54
CA LEU A 190 -0.49 -4.68 -10.77
C LEU A 190 0.33 -5.90 -11.17
N ILE A 191 -0.22 -6.82 -11.96
CA ILE A 191 0.48 -8.01 -12.45
C ILE A 191 1.27 -7.63 -13.69
N ASN A 192 2.59 -7.73 -13.61
CA ASN A 192 3.45 -7.43 -14.76
C ASN A 192 3.60 -8.62 -15.71
N LYS A 193 3.77 -9.83 -15.15
CA LYS A 193 4.13 -11.02 -15.92
C LYS A 193 3.87 -12.30 -15.13
N SER A 194 3.49 -13.37 -15.83
CA SER A 194 3.64 -14.73 -15.34
C SER A 194 5.03 -15.26 -15.68
N ILE A 195 5.65 -16.00 -14.74
CA ILE A 195 6.97 -16.62 -14.88
C ILE A 195 6.93 -18.09 -14.53
N GLY A 196 7.78 -18.90 -15.15
CA GLY A 196 7.98 -20.30 -14.79
C GLY A 196 9.04 -20.48 -13.69
N PHE A 197 9.21 -21.72 -13.21
CA PHE A 197 10.22 -22.04 -12.19
C PHE A 197 11.66 -21.69 -12.60
N GLY A 198 11.99 -21.81 -13.89
CA GLY A 198 13.32 -21.46 -14.41
C GLY A 198 13.67 -19.99 -14.31
N GLU A 199 12.67 -19.12 -14.20
CA GLU A 199 12.83 -17.65 -14.14
C GLU A 199 12.76 -17.07 -12.72
N VAL A 200 12.64 -17.91 -11.67
CA VAL A 200 12.36 -17.44 -10.29
C VAL A 200 13.45 -16.50 -9.77
N ASN A 201 14.75 -16.86 -9.97
CA ASN A 201 15.85 -16.03 -9.49
C ASN A 201 15.87 -14.67 -10.20
N ASP A 202 15.77 -14.67 -11.54
CA ASP A 202 15.65 -13.43 -12.33
C ASP A 202 14.43 -12.60 -11.90
N GLY A 203 13.34 -13.28 -11.55
CA GLY A 203 12.13 -12.65 -11.03
C GLY A 203 12.39 -11.92 -9.71
N PHE A 204 13.13 -12.50 -8.79
CA PHE A 204 13.51 -11.86 -7.52
C PHE A 204 14.45 -10.69 -7.74
N ASP A 205 15.43 -10.81 -8.64
CA ASP A 205 16.34 -9.72 -8.98
C ASP A 205 15.56 -8.52 -9.54
N LYS A 206 14.64 -8.74 -10.48
CA LYS A 206 13.76 -7.68 -11.02
C LYS A 206 12.86 -7.02 -9.97
N LEU A 207 12.39 -7.78 -8.98
CA LEU A 207 11.62 -7.22 -7.85
C LEU A 207 12.51 -6.34 -6.97
N THR A 208 13.74 -6.79 -6.68
CA THR A 208 14.72 -6.05 -5.88
C THR A 208 15.12 -4.75 -6.55
N ASP A 209 15.34 -4.78 -7.87
CA ASP A 209 15.68 -3.61 -8.69
C ASP A 209 14.47 -2.67 -8.93
N GLY A 210 13.28 -3.06 -8.49
CA GLY A 210 12.06 -2.26 -8.66
C GLY A 210 11.55 -2.18 -10.09
N LEU A 211 12.00 -3.06 -10.98
CA LEU A 211 11.63 -3.13 -12.39
C LEU A 211 10.22 -3.71 -12.61
N VAL A 212 9.70 -4.43 -11.63
CA VAL A 212 8.37 -5.04 -11.66
C VAL A 212 7.64 -4.80 -10.34
N ILE A 213 6.31 -4.81 -10.38
CA ILE A 213 5.45 -4.64 -9.20
C ILE A 213 5.06 -6.01 -8.64
N ARG A 214 4.56 -6.89 -9.51
CA ARG A 214 4.13 -8.26 -9.20
C ARG A 214 4.38 -9.18 -10.36
N GLN A 215 4.89 -10.38 -10.03
CA GLN A 215 5.00 -11.49 -10.94
C GLN A 215 4.21 -12.67 -10.37
N ILE A 216 3.55 -13.42 -11.23
CA ILE A 216 2.85 -14.64 -10.85
C ILE A 216 3.73 -15.82 -11.25
N LEU A 217 4.05 -16.67 -10.28
CA LEU A 217 4.73 -17.93 -10.55
C LEU A 217 3.69 -18.97 -10.97
N GLU A 218 3.78 -19.40 -12.21
CA GLU A 218 2.93 -20.44 -12.75
C GLU A 218 3.77 -21.73 -12.96
N PRO A 219 3.53 -22.79 -12.17
CA PRO A 219 4.37 -23.99 -12.19
C PRO A 219 4.39 -24.76 -13.53
N HIS A 220 3.43 -24.48 -14.39
CA HIS A 220 3.26 -25.17 -15.69
C HIS A 220 3.87 -24.40 -16.87
N ILE A 221 4.42 -23.21 -16.65
CA ILE A 221 5.17 -22.48 -17.68
C ILE A 221 6.61 -23.02 -17.65
N THR A 222 7.04 -23.60 -18.78
CA THR A 222 8.41 -24.09 -18.99
C THR A 222 9.26 -23.03 -19.70
#